data_a1425e26401a2dfd0ba51a4851718e51
#
_entry.id   a1425e26401a2dfd0ba51a4851718e51
#
_cell.length_a   1.000
_cell.length_b   1.000
_cell.length_c   1.000
_cell.angle_alpha   90.00
_cell.angle_beta   90.00
_cell.angle_gamma   90.00
#
_symmetry.space_group_name_H-M   'P 1'
#
loop_
_entity.id
_entity.type
_entity.pdbx_description
1 polymer ?
#
loop_
_entity_poly.entity_id
_entity_poly.type
_entity_poly.pdbx_seq_one_letter_code
_entity_poly.pdbx_strand_id
1 'polypeptide(L)'
;MTRSGRRTGDSGTREAVLAAAREAFGMQGYGATSLRAVARTAGVDPALVLHFFGSKDGLFEAAVELPLDPATVVQGLLAGDRDGLGERIVRTFLGVWDGTPGQGPMLAMLRSAVSHAEAAAMLRELLLRVILLPVARGAGGDNPERRAGLLASQVAGLAVTRYVLAIEPLASATADELAPLIGPTLQRYLTGELP
;
A
#
# COMPACT_ATOMS: atom_id res chain seq x y z
N MET A 1 18.01 -31.87 29.51
CA MET A 1 18.24 -31.95 28.07
C MET A 1 17.24 -31.05 27.37
N THR A 2 17.69 -29.89 26.91
CA THR A 2 16.91 -28.73 26.52
C THR A 2 16.56 -28.79 25.01
N ARG A 3 15.29 -28.72 24.69
CA ARG A 3 14.76 -28.57 23.34
C ARG A 3 15.08 -27.16 22.80
N SER A 4 16.16 -27.01 22.06
CA SER A 4 16.51 -25.77 21.35
C SER A 4 16.64 -26.06 19.86
N GLY A 5 15.50 -26.29 19.17
CA GLY A 5 15.50 -26.62 17.75
C GLY A 5 14.39 -25.96 16.92
N ARG A 6 13.51 -25.14 17.53
CA ARG A 6 12.27 -24.68 16.87
C ARG A 6 12.27 -23.23 16.37
N ARG A 7 13.28 -22.40 16.67
CA ARG A 7 13.29 -20.96 16.29
C ARG A 7 14.04 -20.63 15.01
N THR A 8 15.05 -21.37 14.61
CA THR A 8 15.87 -21.06 13.43
C THR A 8 15.23 -21.57 12.12
N GLY A 9 14.47 -22.66 12.15
CA GLY A 9 13.77 -23.21 10.98
C GLY A 9 12.55 -22.39 10.57
N ASP A 10 11.84 -21.81 11.56
CA ASP A 10 10.60 -21.04 11.33
C ASP A 10 10.88 -19.67 10.69
N SER A 11 11.94 -18.98 11.10
CA SER A 11 12.32 -17.68 10.53
C SER A 11 12.83 -17.80 9.09
N GLY A 12 13.64 -18.81 8.79
CA GLY A 12 14.15 -19.04 7.43
C GLY A 12 13.03 -19.45 6.46
N THR A 13 12.08 -20.25 6.93
CA THR A 13 10.91 -20.66 6.14
C THR A 13 10.00 -19.48 5.84
N ARG A 14 9.75 -18.62 6.83
CA ARG A 14 8.93 -17.40 6.66
C ARG A 14 9.56 -16.46 5.64
N GLU A 15 10.87 -16.24 5.67
CA GLU A 15 11.58 -15.40 4.72
C GLU A 15 11.59 -15.99 3.30
N ALA A 16 11.73 -17.29 3.14
CA ALA A 16 11.62 -17.96 1.85
C ALA A 16 10.22 -17.77 1.23
N VAL A 17 9.16 -17.82 2.04
CA VAL A 17 7.79 -17.54 1.59
C VAL A 17 7.64 -16.08 1.16
N LEU A 18 8.20 -15.13 1.93
CA LEU A 18 8.15 -13.71 1.58
C LEU A 18 8.91 -13.41 0.27
N ALA A 19 10.08 -14.02 0.06
CA ALA A 19 10.84 -13.87 -1.18
C ALA A 19 10.02 -14.37 -2.39
N ALA A 20 9.46 -15.59 -2.29
CA ALA A 20 8.60 -16.16 -3.32
C ALA A 20 7.32 -15.32 -3.57
N ALA A 21 6.77 -14.73 -2.50
CA ALA A 21 5.60 -13.85 -2.60
C ALA A 21 5.93 -12.53 -3.32
N ARG A 22 7.07 -11.90 -2.99
CA ARG A 22 7.55 -10.68 -3.67
C ARG A 22 7.71 -10.91 -5.17
N GLU A 23 8.35 -11.99 -5.56
CA GLU A 23 8.51 -12.39 -6.95
C GLU A 23 7.16 -12.62 -7.65
N ALA A 24 6.27 -13.43 -7.06
CA ALA A 24 4.99 -13.77 -7.65
C ALA A 24 4.08 -12.53 -7.80
N PHE A 25 3.99 -11.69 -6.77
CA PHE A 25 3.20 -10.45 -6.82
C PHE A 25 3.78 -9.43 -7.80
N GLY A 26 5.10 -9.32 -7.89
CA GLY A 26 5.77 -8.44 -8.83
C GLY A 26 5.56 -8.86 -10.29
N MET A 27 5.70 -10.15 -10.60
CA MET A 27 5.59 -10.65 -11.97
C MET A 27 4.15 -10.80 -12.46
N GLN A 28 3.23 -11.29 -11.63
CA GLN A 28 1.88 -11.68 -12.02
C GLN A 28 0.80 -10.72 -11.51
N GLY A 29 1.15 -9.84 -10.58
CA GLY A 29 0.23 -8.99 -9.86
C GLY A 29 -0.56 -9.71 -8.77
N TYR A 30 -1.24 -8.94 -7.92
CA TYR A 30 -2.01 -9.49 -6.82
C TYR A 30 -3.10 -10.46 -7.30
N GLY A 31 -3.86 -10.10 -8.34
CA GLY A 31 -5.01 -10.89 -8.80
C GLY A 31 -4.65 -12.32 -9.19
N ALA A 32 -3.60 -12.49 -10.00
CA ALA A 32 -3.20 -13.79 -10.56
C ALA A 32 -2.37 -14.64 -9.59
N THR A 33 -1.76 -14.06 -8.55
CA THR A 33 -0.99 -14.79 -7.55
C THR A 33 -1.91 -15.60 -6.63
N SER A 34 -1.54 -16.86 -6.32
CA SER A 34 -2.24 -17.71 -5.35
C SER A 34 -1.30 -18.16 -4.25
N LEU A 35 -1.84 -18.35 -3.01
CA LEU A 35 -1.06 -18.88 -1.88
C LEU A 35 -0.43 -20.26 -2.20
N ARG A 36 -1.13 -21.09 -2.98
CA ARG A 36 -0.61 -22.41 -3.42
C ARG A 36 0.59 -22.25 -4.36
N ALA A 37 0.56 -21.27 -5.27
CA ALA A 37 1.68 -21.01 -6.17
C ALA A 37 2.90 -20.51 -5.38
N VAL A 38 2.70 -19.57 -4.46
CA VAL A 38 3.77 -19.08 -3.57
C VAL A 38 4.36 -20.21 -2.73
N ALA A 39 3.52 -21.04 -2.10
CA ALA A 39 3.97 -22.18 -1.31
C ALA A 39 4.83 -23.15 -2.14
N ARG A 40 4.41 -23.46 -3.36
CA ARG A 40 5.16 -24.31 -4.28
C ARG A 40 6.54 -23.72 -4.62
N THR A 41 6.61 -22.42 -4.93
CA THR A 41 7.88 -21.73 -5.22
C THR A 41 8.79 -21.68 -3.99
N ALA A 42 8.23 -21.47 -2.80
CA ALA A 42 8.98 -21.49 -1.54
C ALA A 42 9.35 -22.90 -1.04
N GLY A 43 8.84 -23.97 -1.66
CA GLY A 43 9.08 -25.35 -1.24
C GLY A 43 8.42 -25.72 0.08
N VAL A 44 7.26 -25.13 0.41
CA VAL A 44 6.56 -25.35 1.67
C VAL A 44 5.11 -25.82 1.45
N ASP A 45 4.48 -26.33 2.51
CA ASP A 45 3.05 -26.65 2.49
C ASP A 45 2.21 -25.36 2.48
N PRO A 46 1.14 -25.27 1.66
CA PRO A 46 0.23 -24.11 1.64
C PRO A 46 -0.40 -23.79 3.01
N ALA A 47 -0.61 -24.80 3.86
CA ALA A 47 -1.12 -24.56 5.21
C ALA A 47 -0.13 -23.77 6.07
N LEU A 48 1.17 -23.91 5.82
CA LEU A 48 2.21 -23.16 6.52
C LEU A 48 2.20 -21.69 6.11
N VAL A 49 1.94 -21.38 4.84
CA VAL A 49 1.76 -20.00 4.37
C VAL A 49 0.56 -19.34 5.06
N LEU A 50 -0.57 -20.06 5.14
CA LEU A 50 -1.75 -19.60 5.88
C LEU A 50 -1.47 -19.44 7.37
N HIS A 51 -0.69 -20.35 7.96
CA HIS A 51 -0.29 -20.24 9.38
C HIS A 51 0.52 -18.96 9.66
N PHE A 52 1.45 -18.60 8.78
CA PHE A 52 2.30 -17.43 8.97
C PHE A 52 1.61 -16.09 8.67
N PHE A 53 0.73 -16.07 7.68
CA PHE A 53 0.21 -14.82 7.11
C PHE A 53 -1.32 -14.70 7.16
N GLY A 54 -2.03 -15.72 7.57
CA GLY A 54 -3.49 -15.74 7.75
C GLY A 54 -4.29 -15.73 6.44
N SER A 55 -3.91 -14.86 5.50
CA SER A 55 -4.62 -14.67 4.23
C SER A 55 -3.66 -14.29 3.10
N LYS A 56 -4.18 -14.18 1.87
CA LYS A 56 -3.43 -13.62 0.73
C LYS A 56 -3.11 -12.13 0.95
N ASP A 57 -4.04 -11.39 1.57
CA ASP A 57 -3.83 -9.99 1.89
C ASP A 57 -2.71 -9.83 2.92
N GLY A 58 -2.72 -10.61 4.01
CA GLY A 58 -1.67 -10.60 5.03
C GLY A 58 -0.30 -11.03 4.47
N LEU A 59 -0.27 -11.98 3.52
CA LEU A 59 0.98 -12.32 2.82
C LEU A 59 1.46 -11.16 1.94
N PHE A 60 0.57 -10.48 1.24
CA PHE A 60 0.91 -9.35 0.39
C PHE A 60 1.43 -8.17 1.22
N GLU A 61 0.75 -7.80 2.31
CA GLU A 61 1.16 -6.77 3.26
C GLU A 61 2.56 -7.03 3.82
N ALA A 62 2.79 -8.28 4.25
CA ALA A 62 4.09 -8.70 4.75
C ALA A 62 5.19 -8.71 3.66
N ALA A 63 4.84 -9.06 2.42
CA ALA A 63 5.77 -9.05 1.28
C ALA A 63 6.18 -7.63 0.88
N VAL A 64 5.25 -6.67 0.99
CA VAL A 64 5.49 -5.24 0.72
C VAL A 64 6.10 -4.51 1.92
N GLU A 65 6.13 -5.16 3.09
CA GLU A 65 6.63 -4.55 4.35
C GLU A 65 5.91 -3.25 4.71
N LEU A 66 4.57 -3.26 4.54
CA LEU A 66 3.77 -2.08 4.88
C LEU A 66 3.78 -1.84 6.39
N PRO A 67 3.98 -0.59 6.84
CA PRO A 67 3.91 -0.23 8.25
C PRO A 67 2.47 -0.09 8.77
N LEU A 68 1.47 -0.48 7.97
CA LEU A 68 0.05 -0.27 8.25
C LEU A 68 -0.81 -1.41 7.68
N ASP A 69 -1.97 -1.60 8.27
CA ASP A 69 -3.03 -2.47 7.75
C ASP A 69 -3.92 -1.68 6.76
N PRO A 70 -3.90 -2.02 5.46
CA PRO A 70 -4.69 -1.31 4.45
C PRO A 70 -6.20 -1.34 4.72
N ALA A 71 -6.73 -2.43 5.28
CA ALA A 71 -8.16 -2.53 5.58
C ALA A 71 -8.57 -1.51 6.64
N THR A 72 -7.77 -1.35 7.69
CA THR A 72 -7.97 -0.34 8.73
C THR A 72 -7.88 1.08 8.13
N VAL A 73 -6.95 1.33 7.22
CA VAL A 73 -6.84 2.63 6.54
C VAL A 73 -8.09 2.93 5.73
N VAL A 74 -8.55 1.99 4.89
CA VAL A 74 -9.76 2.16 4.07
C VAL A 74 -11.00 2.39 4.96
N GLN A 75 -11.17 1.61 6.02
CA GLN A 75 -12.27 1.79 6.97
C GLN A 75 -12.22 3.17 7.63
N GLY A 76 -11.05 3.61 8.10
CA GLY A 76 -10.87 4.92 8.71
C GLY A 76 -11.17 6.07 7.74
N LEU A 77 -10.76 5.94 6.49
CA LEU A 77 -11.08 6.93 5.45
C LEU A 77 -12.58 7.03 5.18
N LEU A 78 -13.29 5.91 5.17
CA LEU A 78 -14.74 5.86 4.88
C LEU A 78 -15.62 6.12 6.09
N ALA A 79 -15.09 6.11 7.31
CA ALA A 79 -15.87 6.29 8.54
C ALA A 79 -16.38 7.73 8.78
N GLY A 80 -15.84 8.73 8.07
CA GLY A 80 -16.22 10.13 8.23
C GLY A 80 -17.16 10.63 7.14
N ASP A 81 -17.47 11.93 7.20
CA ASP A 81 -18.30 12.60 6.20
C ASP A 81 -17.71 12.47 4.79
N ARG A 82 -18.59 12.26 3.81
CA ARG A 82 -18.21 12.12 2.40
C ARG A 82 -17.52 13.38 1.86
N ASP A 83 -17.97 14.56 2.25
CA ASP A 83 -17.47 15.84 1.75
C ASP A 83 -16.05 16.17 2.25
N GLY A 84 -15.61 15.57 3.38
CA GLY A 84 -14.26 15.73 3.91
C GLY A 84 -13.28 14.61 3.52
N LEU A 85 -13.68 13.67 2.64
CA LEU A 85 -12.88 12.49 2.33
C LEU A 85 -11.55 12.85 1.65
N GLY A 86 -11.54 13.86 0.78
CA GLY A 86 -10.32 14.32 0.12
C GLY A 86 -9.25 14.80 1.10
N GLU A 87 -9.62 15.60 2.09
CA GLU A 87 -8.69 16.06 3.14
C GLU A 87 -8.25 14.89 4.04
N ARG A 88 -9.16 13.98 4.39
CA ARG A 88 -8.81 12.78 5.18
C ARG A 88 -7.76 11.92 4.47
N ILE A 89 -7.86 11.76 3.15
CA ILE A 89 -6.84 11.04 2.38
C ILE A 89 -5.49 11.70 2.52
N VAL A 90 -5.39 13.02 2.37
CA VAL A 90 -4.12 13.74 2.52
C VAL A 90 -3.57 13.59 3.92
N ARG A 91 -4.39 13.81 4.96
CA ARG A 91 -3.98 13.67 6.37
C ARG A 91 -3.52 12.25 6.70
N THR A 92 -4.27 11.24 6.27
CA THR A 92 -3.92 9.84 6.48
C THR A 92 -2.62 9.50 5.77
N PHE A 93 -2.47 9.92 4.51
CA PHE A 93 -1.25 9.71 3.74
C PHE A 93 -0.03 10.34 4.43
N LEU A 94 -0.09 11.60 4.79
CA LEU A 94 1.02 12.28 5.47
C LEU A 94 1.28 11.69 6.86
N GLY A 95 0.24 11.35 7.62
CA GLY A 95 0.38 10.69 8.93
C GLY A 95 1.10 9.34 8.85
N VAL A 96 0.83 8.56 7.80
CA VAL A 96 1.55 7.29 7.56
C VAL A 96 3.01 7.54 7.21
N TRP A 97 3.30 8.52 6.34
CA TRP A 97 4.67 8.80 5.92
C TRP A 97 5.49 9.50 7.02
N ASP A 98 4.94 10.52 7.65
CA ASP A 98 5.64 11.33 8.65
C ASP A 98 5.71 10.61 10.03
N GLY A 99 4.72 9.75 10.34
CA GLY A 99 4.62 9.03 11.60
C GLY A 99 5.40 7.71 11.68
N THR A 100 5.94 7.22 10.56
CA THR A 100 6.69 5.96 10.55
C THR A 100 8.14 6.22 10.96
N PRO A 101 8.63 5.64 12.08
CA PRO A 101 10.03 5.73 12.43
C PRO A 101 10.89 5.11 11.31
N GLY A 102 11.67 5.94 10.65
CA GLY A 102 12.43 5.56 9.49
C GLY A 102 11.53 5.37 8.26
N GLN A 103 11.26 6.42 7.53
CA GLN A 103 10.60 6.40 6.20
C GLN A 103 11.29 5.45 5.19
N GLY A 104 12.34 4.77 5.64
CA GLY A 104 13.24 3.93 4.84
C GLY A 104 12.54 2.88 3.98
N PRO A 105 11.66 2.00 4.50
CA PRO A 105 11.05 0.95 3.70
C PRO A 105 10.12 1.49 2.61
N MET A 106 9.27 2.48 2.93
CA MET A 106 8.35 3.08 1.97
C MET A 106 9.10 3.90 0.91
N LEU A 107 10.11 4.65 1.33
CA LEU A 107 10.97 5.42 0.43
C LEU A 107 11.82 4.51 -0.45
N ALA A 108 12.33 3.40 0.09
CA ALA A 108 13.04 2.38 -0.68
C ALA A 108 12.13 1.72 -1.73
N MET A 109 10.89 1.39 -1.37
CA MET A 109 9.89 0.85 -2.29
C MET A 109 9.57 1.86 -3.41
N LEU A 110 9.35 3.13 -3.07
CA LEU A 110 9.07 4.18 -4.05
C LEU A 110 10.25 4.39 -5.01
N ARG A 111 11.47 4.44 -4.50
CA ARG A 111 12.69 4.55 -5.33
C ARG A 111 12.90 3.31 -6.19
N SER A 112 12.65 2.12 -5.65
CA SER A 112 12.75 0.87 -6.38
C SER A 112 11.73 0.77 -7.51
N ALA A 113 10.53 1.30 -7.33
CA ALA A 113 9.47 1.30 -8.35
C ALA A 113 9.85 2.09 -9.61
N VAL A 114 10.77 3.04 -9.52
CA VAL A 114 11.28 3.79 -10.70
C VAL A 114 12.25 2.95 -11.53
N SER A 115 12.97 2.02 -10.90
CA SER A 115 14.08 1.27 -11.53
C SER A 115 13.75 -0.21 -11.79
N HIS A 116 12.75 -0.77 -11.10
CA HIS A 116 12.42 -2.20 -11.13
C HIS A 116 10.92 -2.40 -11.41
N ALA A 117 10.62 -3.08 -12.52
CA ALA A 117 9.24 -3.33 -12.95
C ALA A 117 8.41 -4.10 -11.91
N GLU A 118 9.02 -5.00 -11.17
CA GLU A 118 8.40 -5.79 -10.10
C GLU A 118 7.96 -4.92 -8.93
N ALA A 119 8.86 -4.03 -8.46
CA ALA A 119 8.52 -3.07 -7.40
C ALA A 119 7.44 -2.08 -7.85
N ALA A 120 7.50 -1.64 -9.12
CA ALA A 120 6.44 -0.80 -9.69
C ALA A 120 5.09 -1.52 -9.75
N ALA A 121 5.08 -2.81 -10.08
CA ALA A 121 3.87 -3.62 -10.11
C ALA A 121 3.28 -3.80 -8.71
N MET A 122 4.11 -4.05 -7.71
CA MET A 122 3.67 -4.17 -6.31
C MET A 122 3.10 -2.85 -5.78
N LEU A 123 3.81 -1.74 -6.00
CA LEU A 123 3.34 -0.41 -5.57
C LEU A 123 2.02 -0.04 -6.26
N ARG A 124 1.91 -0.30 -7.56
CA ARG A 124 0.66 -0.08 -8.30
C ARG A 124 -0.49 -0.90 -7.74
N GLU A 125 -0.28 -2.18 -7.47
CA GLU A 125 -1.30 -3.08 -6.93
C GLU A 125 -1.77 -2.61 -5.55
N LEU A 126 -0.82 -2.29 -4.65
CA LEU A 126 -1.12 -1.73 -3.34
C LEU A 126 -1.94 -0.45 -3.46
N LEU A 127 -1.42 0.53 -4.17
CA LEU A 127 -2.01 1.85 -4.22
C LEU A 127 -3.39 1.82 -4.89
N LEU A 128 -3.50 1.17 -6.06
CA LEU A 128 -4.74 1.16 -6.82
C LEU A 128 -5.74 0.15 -6.27
N ARG A 129 -5.37 -1.12 -6.11
CA ARG A 129 -6.32 -2.21 -5.83
C ARG A 129 -6.65 -2.34 -4.36
N VAL A 130 -5.65 -2.20 -3.51
CA VAL A 130 -5.81 -2.46 -2.08
C VAL A 130 -6.34 -1.23 -1.32
N ILE A 131 -5.99 -0.02 -1.76
CA ILE A 131 -6.37 1.22 -1.05
C ILE A 131 -7.36 2.06 -1.86
N LEU A 132 -6.95 2.61 -3.01
CA LEU A 132 -7.70 3.68 -3.64
C LEU A 132 -8.98 3.23 -4.35
N LEU A 133 -9.02 2.03 -4.92
CA LEU A 133 -10.23 1.50 -5.55
C LEU A 133 -11.34 1.20 -4.52
N PRO A 134 -11.09 0.56 -3.37
CA PRO A 134 -12.08 0.46 -2.29
C PRO A 134 -12.58 1.82 -1.80
N VAL A 135 -11.70 2.81 -1.66
CA VAL A 135 -12.08 4.18 -1.26
C VAL A 135 -12.95 4.84 -2.33
N ALA A 136 -12.58 4.76 -3.61
CA ALA A 136 -13.36 5.32 -4.71
C ALA A 136 -14.76 4.67 -4.84
N ARG A 137 -14.85 3.36 -4.63
CA ARG A 137 -16.14 2.63 -4.57
C ARG A 137 -16.99 3.07 -3.38
N GLY A 138 -16.38 3.17 -2.21
CA GLY A 138 -17.07 3.63 -0.99
C GLY A 138 -17.54 5.08 -1.07
N ALA A 139 -16.85 5.93 -1.83
CA ALA A 139 -17.29 7.31 -2.10
C ALA A 139 -18.53 7.38 -3.00
N GLY A 140 -18.92 6.30 -3.70
CA GLY A 140 -20.15 6.21 -4.46
C GLY A 140 -20.20 7.02 -5.76
N GLY A 141 -19.04 7.42 -6.30
CA GLY A 141 -18.94 8.02 -7.64
C GLY A 141 -19.02 6.96 -8.74
N ASP A 142 -19.33 7.42 -9.96
CA ASP A 142 -19.24 6.60 -11.17
C ASP A 142 -17.78 6.25 -11.50
N ASN A 143 -17.56 5.21 -12.32
CA ASN A 143 -16.24 4.82 -12.83
C ASN A 143 -15.13 4.80 -11.75
N PRO A 144 -15.25 3.99 -10.69
CA PRO A 144 -14.33 4.00 -9.56
C PRO A 144 -12.88 3.66 -9.97
N GLU A 145 -12.66 2.91 -11.03
CA GLU A 145 -11.33 2.59 -11.56
C GLU A 145 -10.62 3.84 -12.08
N ARG A 146 -11.32 4.68 -12.86
CA ARG A 146 -10.80 5.96 -13.35
C ARG A 146 -10.51 6.92 -12.19
N ARG A 147 -11.43 6.99 -11.23
CA ARG A 147 -11.29 7.83 -10.03
C ARG A 147 -10.09 7.40 -9.18
N ALA A 148 -9.92 6.10 -8.95
CA ALA A 148 -8.76 5.56 -8.26
C ALA A 148 -7.44 5.90 -8.98
N GLY A 149 -7.40 5.85 -10.31
CA GLY A 149 -6.24 6.26 -11.11
C GLY A 149 -5.90 7.75 -10.94
N LEU A 150 -6.91 8.62 -10.93
CA LEU A 150 -6.71 10.06 -10.69
C LEU A 150 -6.23 10.35 -9.27
N LEU A 151 -6.79 9.68 -8.27
CA LEU A 151 -6.31 9.77 -6.88
C LEU A 151 -4.84 9.31 -6.77
N ALA A 152 -4.51 8.18 -7.41
CA ALA A 152 -3.15 7.65 -7.41
C ALA A 152 -2.14 8.65 -7.98
N SER A 153 -2.50 9.38 -9.05
CA SER A 153 -1.63 10.39 -9.65
C SER A 153 -1.28 11.51 -8.66
N GLN A 154 -2.24 11.95 -7.85
CA GLN A 154 -2.01 13.00 -6.85
C GLN A 154 -1.20 12.48 -5.66
N VAL A 155 -1.57 11.33 -5.11
CA VAL A 155 -0.90 10.75 -3.94
C VAL A 155 0.55 10.36 -4.29
N ALA A 156 0.78 9.73 -5.45
CA ALA A 156 2.13 9.40 -5.91
C ALA A 156 2.95 10.66 -6.23
N GLY A 157 2.33 11.67 -6.85
CA GLY A 157 2.96 12.97 -7.10
C GLY A 157 3.38 13.66 -5.81
N LEU A 158 2.52 13.68 -4.79
CA LEU A 158 2.84 14.23 -3.47
C LEU A 158 3.97 13.43 -2.81
N ALA A 159 3.96 12.09 -2.88
CA ALA A 159 5.03 11.27 -2.35
C ALA A 159 6.39 11.61 -2.98
N VAL A 160 6.44 11.70 -4.31
CA VAL A 160 7.68 12.01 -5.03
C VAL A 160 8.16 13.42 -4.73
N THR A 161 7.28 14.42 -4.81
CA THR A 161 7.66 15.82 -4.63
C THR A 161 8.10 16.13 -3.21
N ARG A 162 7.43 15.56 -2.20
CA ARG A 162 7.72 15.80 -0.79
C ARG A 162 8.92 14.99 -0.29
N TYR A 163 8.95 13.67 -0.56
CA TYR A 163 9.89 12.76 0.09
C TYR A 163 11.08 12.33 -0.79
N VAL A 164 10.97 12.44 -2.11
CA VAL A 164 12.08 12.10 -3.01
C VAL A 164 12.82 13.32 -3.49
N LEU A 165 12.08 14.33 -4.00
CA LEU A 165 12.63 15.56 -4.53
C LEU A 165 12.82 16.64 -3.48
N ALA A 166 12.16 16.52 -2.32
CA ALA A 166 12.19 17.46 -1.22
C ALA A 166 11.94 18.92 -1.67
N ILE A 167 10.88 19.12 -2.47
CA ILE A 167 10.54 20.44 -3.02
C ILE A 167 9.90 21.29 -1.92
N GLU A 168 10.56 22.40 -1.59
CA GLU A 168 9.99 23.39 -0.69
C GLU A 168 8.93 24.28 -1.40
N PRO A 169 7.88 24.72 -0.69
CA PRO A 169 7.59 24.49 0.73
C PRO A 169 6.87 23.17 1.06
N LEU A 170 6.60 22.31 0.08
CA LEU A 170 5.88 21.04 0.28
C LEU A 170 6.60 20.10 1.25
N ALA A 171 7.93 20.09 1.23
CA ALA A 171 8.72 19.17 2.05
C ALA A 171 8.60 19.46 3.55
N SER A 172 8.52 20.73 3.93
CA SER A 172 8.45 21.17 5.33
C SER A 172 7.01 21.43 5.83
N ALA A 173 6.03 21.57 4.92
CA ALA A 173 4.65 21.87 5.29
C ALA A 173 4.00 20.75 6.12
N THR A 174 3.16 21.12 7.08
CA THR A 174 2.42 20.19 7.92
C THR A 174 1.21 19.58 7.20
N ALA A 175 0.66 18.50 7.74
CA ALA A 175 -0.59 17.92 7.23
C ALA A 175 -1.77 18.92 7.34
N ASP A 176 -1.77 19.78 8.35
CA ASP A 176 -2.80 20.81 8.53
C ASP A 176 -2.74 21.90 7.47
N GLU A 177 -1.56 22.22 6.98
CA GLU A 177 -1.36 23.16 5.88
C GLU A 177 -1.69 22.54 4.52
N LEU A 178 -1.30 21.29 4.29
CA LEU A 178 -1.45 20.64 2.97
C LEU A 178 -2.84 20.06 2.71
N ALA A 179 -3.52 19.54 3.74
CA ALA A 179 -4.82 18.91 3.55
C ALA A 179 -5.88 19.85 2.95
N PRO A 180 -6.06 21.11 3.41
CA PRO A 180 -7.03 22.00 2.80
C PRO A 180 -6.64 22.49 1.40
N LEU A 181 -5.36 22.42 1.02
CA LEU A 181 -4.88 22.83 -0.31
C LEU A 181 -5.00 21.71 -1.35
N ILE A 182 -4.71 20.48 -0.97
CA ILE A 182 -4.69 19.31 -1.88
C ILE A 182 -6.02 18.56 -1.83
N GLY A 183 -6.64 18.50 -0.66
CA GLY A 183 -7.89 17.78 -0.41
C GLY A 183 -9.02 18.08 -1.39
N PRO A 184 -9.29 19.35 -1.74
CA PRO A 184 -10.34 19.71 -2.71
C PRO A 184 -10.13 19.07 -4.09
N THR A 185 -8.89 18.90 -4.56
CA THR A 185 -8.59 18.22 -5.81
C THR A 185 -8.94 16.72 -5.72
N LEU A 186 -8.54 16.07 -4.63
CA LEU A 186 -8.90 14.66 -4.38
C LEU A 186 -10.41 14.51 -4.22
N GLN A 187 -11.08 15.43 -3.52
CA GLN A 187 -12.53 15.42 -3.35
C GLN A 187 -13.26 15.52 -4.69
N ARG A 188 -12.81 16.39 -5.59
CA ARG A 188 -13.35 16.48 -6.94
C ARG A 188 -13.20 15.16 -7.71
N TYR A 189 -12.06 14.47 -7.59
CA TYR A 189 -11.85 13.18 -8.23
C TYR A 189 -12.73 12.08 -7.62
N LEU A 190 -13.05 12.16 -6.32
CA LEU A 190 -13.91 11.18 -5.64
C LEU A 190 -15.38 11.35 -6.00
N THR A 191 -15.89 12.54 -5.95
CA THR A 191 -17.34 12.80 -5.95
C THR A 191 -17.82 13.85 -6.95
N GLY A 192 -16.89 14.60 -7.55
CA GLY A 192 -17.23 15.61 -8.56
C GLY A 192 -17.57 15.00 -9.91
N GLU A 193 -18.17 15.81 -10.79
CA GLU A 193 -18.37 15.46 -12.20
C GLU A 193 -17.02 15.38 -12.91
N LEU A 194 -16.81 14.27 -13.62
CA LEU A 194 -15.64 14.06 -14.46
C LEU A 194 -16.08 14.02 -15.93
N PRO A 195 -15.36 14.72 -16.83
CA PRO A 195 -15.67 14.72 -18.25
C PRO A 195 -15.45 13.35 -18.93
#